data_4cba72dd8b44c6db2bc079512c75f58a
#
_entry.id   4cba72dd8b44c6db2bc079512c75f58a
#
_cell.length_a   1.000
_cell.length_b   1.000
_cell.length_c   1.000
_cell.angle_alpha   90.00
_cell.angle_beta   90.00
_cell.angle_gamma   90.00
#
_symmetry.space_group_name_H-M   'P 1'
#
loop_
_entity.id
_entity.type
_entity.pdbx_description
1 polymer ?
#
loop_
_entity_poly.entity_id
_entity_poly.type
_entity_poly.pdbx_seq_one_letter_code
_entity_poly.pdbx_strand_id
1 'polypeptide(L)'
;MTFDQNKLRNQADALESWQENTLRPTLDLMPERRKAFTTQSSVPINRLYTPSDIPDFDYERDLGNPGEFPFTRGIHATGHRGKLWTMRMFA
;
A
#
# COMPACT_ATOMS: atom_id res chain seq x y z
N MET A 1 9.25 8.38 11.61
CA MET A 1 9.67 8.80 10.26
C MET A 1 8.46 9.01 9.39
N THR A 2 8.24 10.23 8.94
CA THR A 2 7.17 10.57 8.01
C THR A 2 7.75 10.78 6.62
N PHE A 3 6.88 10.82 5.61
CA PHE A 3 7.32 11.17 4.27
C PHE A 3 7.73 12.63 4.20
N ASP A 4 8.77 12.91 3.40
CA ASP A 4 9.20 14.27 3.09
C ASP A 4 8.11 14.96 2.25
N GLN A 5 7.68 16.14 2.69
CA GLN A 5 6.59 16.87 2.01
C GLN A 5 6.96 17.28 0.58
N ASN A 6 8.22 17.58 0.33
CA ASN A 6 8.67 17.90 -1.04
C ASN A 6 8.63 16.65 -1.92
N LYS A 7 9.02 15.51 -1.39
CA LYS A 7 8.95 14.24 -2.12
C LYS A 7 7.50 13.85 -2.40
N LEU A 8 6.60 14.07 -1.45
CA LEU A 8 5.17 13.80 -1.66
C LEU A 8 4.61 14.70 -2.76
N ARG A 9 4.99 15.96 -2.77
CA ARG A 9 4.55 16.92 -3.80
C ARG A 9 5.07 16.49 -5.17
N ASN A 10 6.35 16.11 -5.25
CA ASN A 10 6.95 15.63 -6.50
C ASN A 10 6.28 14.33 -6.96
N GLN A 11 5.91 13.45 -6.04
CA GLN A 11 5.19 12.22 -6.39
C GLN A 11 3.79 12.51 -6.90
N ALA A 12 3.11 13.49 -6.31
CA ALA A 12 1.79 13.90 -6.78
C ALA A 12 1.86 14.44 -8.21
N ASP A 13 2.87 15.27 -8.49
CA ASP A 13 3.10 15.80 -9.84
C ASP A 13 3.43 14.66 -10.82
N ALA A 14 4.27 13.73 -10.40
CA ALA A 14 4.62 12.57 -11.22
C ALA A 14 3.41 11.69 -11.48
N LEU A 15 2.55 11.51 -10.49
CA LEU A 15 1.32 10.73 -10.63
C LEU A 15 0.39 11.39 -11.65
N GLU A 16 0.23 12.70 -11.56
CA GLU A 16 -0.61 13.45 -12.50
C GLU A 16 -0.08 13.32 -13.92
N SER A 17 1.24 13.43 -14.10
CA SER A 17 1.88 13.22 -15.40
C SER A 17 1.67 11.80 -15.90
N TRP A 18 1.77 10.81 -15.02
CA TRP A 18 1.51 9.41 -15.37
C TRP A 18 0.07 9.21 -15.85
N GLN A 19 -0.90 9.82 -15.17
CA GLN A 19 -2.30 9.72 -15.56
C GLN A 19 -2.55 10.30 -16.95
N GLU A 20 -1.90 11.43 -17.28
CA GLU A 20 -2.12 12.09 -18.57
C GLU A 20 -1.35 11.42 -19.70
N ASN A 21 -0.10 11.02 -19.46
CA ASN A 21 0.80 10.62 -20.52
C ASN A 21 0.89 9.10 -20.70
N THR A 22 0.61 8.32 -19.66
CA THR A 22 0.72 6.88 -19.69
C THR A 22 -0.63 6.19 -19.57
N LEU A 23 -1.42 6.58 -18.57
CA LEU A 23 -2.70 5.93 -18.29
C LEU A 23 -3.76 6.27 -19.33
N ARG A 24 -3.95 7.56 -19.63
CA ARG A 24 -5.01 7.98 -20.53
C ARG A 24 -4.92 7.33 -21.91
N PRO A 25 -3.74 7.30 -22.58
CA PRO A 25 -3.65 6.62 -23.85
C PRO A 25 -3.99 5.12 -23.76
N THR A 26 -3.64 4.47 -22.66
CA THR A 26 -3.98 3.07 -22.46
C THR A 26 -5.47 2.87 -22.32
N LEU A 27 -6.15 3.73 -21.55
CA LEU A 27 -7.59 3.64 -21.38
C LEU A 27 -8.34 3.94 -22.68
N ASP A 28 -7.79 4.82 -23.51
CA ASP A 28 -8.39 5.11 -24.81
C ASP A 28 -8.33 3.91 -25.76
N LEU A 29 -7.24 3.13 -25.69
CA LEU A 29 -7.08 1.93 -26.50
C LEU A 29 -7.84 0.74 -25.93
N MET A 30 -7.79 0.57 -24.60
CA MET A 30 -8.40 -0.56 -23.93
C MET A 30 -8.96 -0.10 -22.58
N PRO A 31 -10.26 0.20 -22.51
CA PRO A 31 -10.89 0.59 -21.26
C PRO A 31 -10.82 -0.53 -20.23
N GLU A 32 -10.91 -0.15 -18.95
CA GLU A 32 -10.97 -1.13 -17.89
C GLU A 32 -12.24 -1.97 -18.00
N ARG A 33 -12.18 -3.19 -17.49
CA ARG A 33 -13.30 -4.14 -17.59
C ARG A 33 -14.57 -3.67 -16.88
N ARG A 34 -14.42 -2.84 -15.85
CA ARG A 34 -15.52 -2.30 -15.05
C ARG A 34 -15.26 -0.83 -14.76
N LYS A 35 -16.32 -0.08 -14.50
CA LYS A 35 -16.20 1.33 -14.11
C LYS A 35 -15.64 1.48 -12.68
N ALA A 36 -15.93 0.51 -11.82
CA ALA A 36 -15.48 0.53 -10.43
C ALA A 36 -15.12 -0.88 -9.99
N PHE A 37 -14.11 -0.95 -9.13
CA PHE A 37 -13.68 -2.19 -8.50
C PHE A 37 -13.83 -2.02 -7.00
N THR A 38 -14.44 -3.01 -6.37
CA THR A 38 -14.71 -2.97 -4.92
C THR A 38 -14.35 -4.30 -4.29
N THR A 39 -14.14 -4.28 -2.96
CA THR A 39 -14.04 -5.49 -2.17
C THR A 39 -15.42 -6.13 -2.02
N GLN A 40 -15.48 -7.33 -1.43
CA GLN A 40 -16.75 -7.98 -1.12
C GLN A 40 -17.61 -7.14 -0.18
N SER A 41 -16.97 -6.31 0.65
CA SER A 41 -17.66 -5.39 1.57
C SER A 41 -18.06 -4.07 0.91
N SER A 42 -17.94 -3.98 -0.41
CA SER A 42 -18.29 -2.80 -1.20
C SER A 42 -17.38 -1.60 -0.92
N VAL A 43 -16.15 -1.84 -0.44
CA VAL A 43 -15.15 -0.79 -0.28
C VAL A 43 -14.48 -0.54 -1.62
N PRO A 44 -14.47 0.70 -2.12
CA PRO A 44 -13.83 1.00 -3.41
C PRO A 44 -12.32 0.72 -3.37
N ILE A 45 -11.81 0.21 -4.48
CA ILE A 45 -10.37 -0.05 -4.63
C ILE A 45 -9.85 0.86 -5.74
N ASN A 46 -8.81 1.62 -5.45
CA ASN A 46 -8.16 2.48 -6.43
C ASN A 46 -7.26 1.68 -7.35
N ARG A 47 -7.09 2.18 -8.58
CA ARG A 47 -6.22 1.55 -9.58
C ARG A 47 -4.78 1.47 -9.10
N LEU A 48 -4.33 2.50 -8.39
CA LEU A 48 -2.96 2.61 -7.92
C LEU A 48 -2.95 3.31 -6.57
N TYR A 49 -2.13 2.83 -5.67
CA TYR A 49 -1.89 3.48 -4.38
C TYR A 49 -0.45 3.96 -4.34
N THR A 50 -0.26 5.18 -3.87
CA THR A 50 1.05 5.82 -3.78
C THR A 50 1.23 6.39 -2.38
N PRO A 51 2.45 6.82 -2.00
CA PRO A 51 2.63 7.49 -0.70
C PRO A 51 1.73 8.71 -0.51
N SER A 52 1.25 9.32 -1.61
CA SER A 52 0.32 10.45 -1.54
C SER A 52 -1.02 10.07 -0.91
N ASP A 53 -1.40 8.80 -0.93
CA ASP A 53 -2.64 8.32 -0.33
C ASP A 53 -2.55 8.24 1.19
N ILE A 54 -1.35 8.21 1.74
CA ILE A 54 -1.11 8.17 3.18
C ILE A 54 -0.07 9.23 3.57
N PRO A 55 -0.35 10.52 3.33
CA PRO A 55 0.66 11.57 3.51
C PRO A 55 1.12 11.75 4.96
N ASP A 56 0.28 11.36 5.92
CA ASP A 56 0.58 11.48 7.35
C ASP A 56 1.20 10.22 7.94
N PHE A 57 1.58 9.27 7.08
CA PHE A 57 2.16 8.00 7.54
C PHE A 57 3.47 8.24 8.29
N ASP A 58 3.57 7.60 9.46
CA ASP A 58 4.77 7.60 10.29
C ASP A 58 5.19 6.15 10.50
N TYR A 59 6.40 5.82 10.04
CA TYR A 59 6.88 4.45 10.09
C TYR A 59 6.85 3.86 11.50
N GLU A 60 7.34 4.61 12.48
CA GLU A 60 7.44 4.12 13.85
C GLU A 60 6.08 4.01 14.53
N ARG A 61 5.19 4.99 14.26
CA ARG A 61 3.85 5.01 14.85
C ARG A 61 2.92 4.00 14.19
N ASP A 62 2.95 3.93 12.84
CA ASP A 62 1.90 3.24 12.07
C ASP A 62 2.31 1.84 11.64
N LEU A 63 3.58 1.56 11.52
CA LEU A 63 4.06 0.26 11.08
C LEU A 63 4.97 -0.40 12.12
N GLY A 64 6.08 0.26 12.45
CA GLY A 64 7.06 -0.27 13.41
C GLY A 64 7.94 -1.35 12.83
N ASN A 65 8.79 -1.91 13.68
CA ASN A 65 9.71 -2.97 13.33
C ASN A 65 9.16 -4.33 13.78
N PRO A 66 9.56 -5.42 13.10
CA PRO A 66 9.09 -6.73 13.51
C PRO A 66 9.58 -7.09 14.91
N GLY A 67 8.73 -7.78 15.67
CA GLY A 67 9.05 -8.16 17.03
C GLY A 67 8.80 -7.11 18.09
N GLU A 68 8.34 -5.93 17.69
CA GLU A 68 8.06 -4.81 18.58
C GLU A 68 6.60 -4.38 18.47
N PHE A 69 6.05 -3.85 19.59
CA PHE A 69 4.68 -3.35 19.60
C PHE A 69 4.53 -2.28 18.52
N PRO A 70 3.42 -2.23 17.77
CA PRO A 70 2.19 -3.04 17.89
C PRO A 70 2.19 -4.35 17.10
N PHE A 71 3.35 -4.85 16.71
CA PHE A 71 3.51 -6.15 16.08
C PHE A 71 2.82 -6.26 14.71
N THR A 72 2.72 -5.16 14.00
CA THR A 72 2.11 -5.14 12.66
C THR A 72 2.87 -6.01 11.68
N ARG A 73 4.16 -6.23 11.93
CA ARG A 73 5.05 -7.05 11.09
C ARG A 73 5.39 -8.38 11.76
N GLY A 74 4.56 -8.82 12.70
CA GLY A 74 4.72 -10.10 13.38
C GLY A 74 5.47 -9.99 14.69
N ILE A 75 5.45 -11.09 15.43
CA ILE A 75 6.03 -11.16 16.78
C ILE A 75 7.51 -11.54 16.78
N HIS A 76 8.04 -11.97 15.63
CA HIS A 76 9.44 -12.41 15.52
C HIS A 76 10.26 -11.40 14.74
N ALA A 77 11.35 -10.95 15.32
CA ALA A 77 12.22 -9.94 14.71
C ALA A 77 12.77 -10.38 13.35
N THR A 78 13.04 -11.65 13.18
CA THR A 78 13.59 -12.19 11.93
C THR A 78 12.54 -12.74 10.98
N GLY A 79 11.28 -12.81 11.43
CA GLY A 79 10.20 -13.34 10.60
C GLY A 79 10.45 -14.77 10.16
N HIS A 80 10.17 -15.06 8.89
CA HIS A 80 10.35 -16.40 8.34
C HIS A 80 11.82 -16.80 8.16
N ARG A 81 12.74 -15.89 8.27
CA ARG A 81 14.16 -16.24 8.17
C ARG A 81 14.65 -16.99 9.42
N GLY A 82 14.01 -16.75 10.56
CA GLY A 82 14.34 -17.46 11.79
C GLY A 82 13.42 -18.64 12.07
N LYS A 83 12.13 -18.50 11.75
CA LYS A 83 11.13 -19.54 12.02
C LYS A 83 10.05 -19.47 10.96
N LEU A 84 9.75 -20.63 10.35
CA LEU A 84 8.85 -20.64 9.21
C LEU A 84 7.39 -20.46 9.64
N TRP A 85 6.88 -21.35 10.51
CA TRP A 85 5.50 -21.24 10.98
C TRP A 85 5.23 -22.33 12.01
N THR A 86 4.15 -22.18 12.72
CA THR A 86 3.66 -23.22 13.63
C THR A 86 2.20 -23.51 13.32
N MET A 87 1.80 -24.77 13.49
CA MET A 87 0.43 -25.18 13.33
C MET A 87 -0.15 -25.52 14.70
N ARG A 88 -1.38 -25.04 14.97
CA ARG A 88 -2.13 -25.36 16.17
C ARG A 88 -3.46 -25.94 15.77
N MET A 89 -3.82 -27.04 16.40
CA MET A 89 -5.09 -27.69 16.15
C MET A 89 -5.85 -27.86 17.46
N PHE A 90 -7.15 -27.66 17.40
CA PHE A 90 -8.04 -27.85 18.52
C PHE A 90 -8.86 -29.11 18.26
N ALA A 91 -8.87 -29.98 19.22
CA ALA A 91 -9.68 -31.21 19.15
C ALA A 91 -11.10 -30.93 19.60
#